data_58b798fa7f4fa1896ca4c227a3d4166e
#
_entry.id   58b798fa7f4fa1896ca4c227a3d4166e
#
_cell.length_a   1.000
_cell.length_b   1.000
_cell.length_c   1.000
_cell.angle_alpha   90.00
_cell.angle_beta   90.00
_cell.angle_gamma   90.00
#
_symmetry.space_group_name_H-M   'P 1'
#
loop_
_entity.id
_entity.type
_entity.pdbx_description
1 polymer ?
#
loop_
_entity_poly.entity_id
_entity_poly.type
_entity_poly.pdbx_seq_one_letter_code
_entity_poly.pdbx_strand_id
1 'polypeptide(L)'
;RMTFKNKNSSNMLVVGNDEQKARILFTFAALSMALHKLSINGNACPKTPDVYLFDYAPLEDFYEKDILIELSKMLPHYIKYIPFDEANDVMRELYEEFLQREKGQSEIIDSYMLVYGLQRARDLRSNNVYQTKNTLDDFDEFGGSPTQQLTAKPHEMFMNLLQRGATVGINALVWEDNFKVFMAHYANMLSNFDMRVAFTMSDEDSINFIEEPNGSKIGENGAVYSYNGNQKFRPYKRPDLDWLKTICDKMETV
;
A
#
# COMPACT_ATOMS: atom_id res chain seq x y z
N ARG A 1 12.02 -14.85 -3.31
CA ARG A 1 10.76 -14.77 -2.56
C ARG A 1 10.72 -13.42 -1.84
N MET A 2 9.68 -12.65 -2.09
CA MET A 2 9.40 -11.44 -1.33
C MET A 2 8.75 -11.83 -0.01
N THR A 3 9.22 -11.26 1.10
CA THR A 3 8.69 -11.59 2.43
C THR A 3 8.69 -10.34 3.27
N PHE A 4 7.53 -9.91 3.72
CA PHE A 4 7.38 -8.87 4.73
C PHE A 4 7.83 -9.40 6.10
N LYS A 5 8.36 -8.52 6.92
CA LYS A 5 8.86 -8.86 8.26
C LYS A 5 8.36 -7.82 9.26
N ASN A 6 8.21 -8.20 10.51
CA ASN A 6 7.82 -7.30 11.59
C ASN A 6 9.02 -6.48 12.06
N LYS A 7 9.55 -5.64 11.16
CA LYS A 7 10.67 -4.72 11.41
C LYS A 7 10.43 -3.40 10.66
N ASN A 8 11.05 -2.34 11.12
CA ASN A 8 11.03 -1.05 10.42
C ASN A 8 11.36 -1.19 8.93
N SER A 9 10.76 -0.36 8.12
CA SER A 9 10.99 -0.25 6.68
C SER A 9 10.63 -1.50 5.85
N SER A 10 10.00 -2.51 6.46
CA SER A 10 9.56 -3.72 5.73
C SER A 10 8.31 -3.44 4.90
N ASN A 11 8.36 -2.38 4.09
CA ASN A 11 7.33 -2.02 3.12
C ASN A 11 7.87 -2.13 1.70
N MET A 12 6.97 -2.14 0.72
CA MET A 12 7.30 -2.19 -0.70
C MET A 12 6.74 -0.98 -1.44
N LEU A 13 7.60 -0.31 -2.21
CA LEU A 13 7.20 0.75 -3.13
C LEU A 13 7.39 0.28 -4.57
N VAL A 14 6.33 0.40 -5.35
CA VAL A 14 6.32 0.15 -6.80
C VAL A 14 6.24 1.49 -7.51
N VAL A 15 7.17 1.75 -8.42
CA VAL A 15 7.19 3.01 -9.17
C VAL A 15 7.27 2.74 -10.67
N GLY A 16 6.47 3.48 -11.41
CA GLY A 16 6.50 3.55 -12.86
C GLY A 16 5.12 3.60 -13.51
N ASN A 17 5.08 4.23 -14.68
CA ASN A 17 3.86 4.55 -15.42
C ASN A 17 3.39 3.35 -16.26
N ASP A 18 3.04 2.24 -15.59
CA ASP A 18 2.39 1.11 -16.22
C ASP A 18 1.30 0.58 -15.29
N GLU A 19 0.14 1.20 -15.41
CA GLU A 19 -1.03 0.91 -14.57
C GLU A 19 -1.47 -0.56 -14.66
N GLN A 20 -1.40 -1.14 -15.85
CA GLN A 20 -1.80 -2.52 -16.05
C GLN A 20 -0.86 -3.50 -15.34
N LYS A 21 0.45 -3.28 -15.41
CA LYS A 21 1.43 -4.08 -14.66
C LYS A 21 1.26 -3.92 -13.16
N ALA A 22 1.05 -2.68 -12.70
CA ALA A 22 0.80 -2.42 -11.29
C ALA A 22 -0.45 -3.17 -10.81
N ARG A 23 -1.54 -3.12 -11.59
CA ARG A 23 -2.80 -3.82 -11.27
C ARG A 23 -2.60 -5.33 -11.15
N ILE A 24 -1.88 -5.92 -12.10
CA ILE A 24 -1.55 -7.34 -12.08
C ILE A 24 -0.66 -7.69 -10.87
N LEU A 25 0.35 -6.87 -10.59
CA LEU A 25 1.24 -7.07 -9.44
C LEU A 25 0.46 -7.06 -8.13
N PHE A 26 -0.44 -6.10 -7.95
CA PHE A 26 -1.30 -5.99 -6.77
C PHE A 26 -2.25 -7.19 -6.64
N THR A 27 -2.81 -7.66 -7.75
CA THR A 27 -3.66 -8.86 -7.78
C THR A 27 -2.92 -10.09 -7.26
N PHE A 28 -1.71 -10.35 -7.77
CA PHE A 28 -0.91 -11.49 -7.32
C PHE A 28 -0.36 -11.30 -5.90
N ALA A 29 -0.06 -10.08 -5.50
CA ALA A 29 0.34 -9.78 -4.12
C ALA A 29 -0.80 -10.05 -3.14
N ALA A 30 -2.00 -9.52 -3.40
CA ALA A 30 -3.17 -9.75 -2.57
C ALA A 30 -3.55 -11.23 -2.47
N LEU A 31 -3.55 -11.95 -3.61
CA LEU A 31 -3.77 -13.40 -3.63
C LEU A 31 -2.71 -14.16 -2.81
N SER A 32 -1.44 -13.78 -2.93
CA SER A 32 -0.35 -14.43 -2.18
C SER A 32 -0.46 -14.18 -0.68
N MET A 33 -0.89 -12.98 -0.27
CA MET A 33 -1.12 -12.63 1.13
C MET A 33 -2.30 -13.43 1.71
N ALA A 34 -3.41 -13.54 0.96
CA ALA A 34 -4.57 -14.36 1.35
C ALA A 34 -4.19 -15.84 1.49
N LEU A 35 -3.45 -16.40 0.53
CA LEU A 35 -2.93 -17.77 0.59
C LEU A 35 -2.00 -18.00 1.78
N HIS A 36 -1.16 -17.03 2.11
CA HIS A 36 -0.28 -17.11 3.28
C HIS A 36 -1.10 -17.20 4.58
N LYS A 37 -2.14 -16.38 4.70
CA LYS A 37 -3.05 -16.41 5.86
C LYS A 37 -3.78 -17.75 6.00
N LEU A 38 -4.30 -18.28 4.91
CA LEU A 38 -4.91 -19.62 4.90
C LEU A 38 -3.94 -20.68 5.43
N SER A 39 -2.68 -20.62 4.98
CA SER A 39 -1.62 -21.56 5.40
C SER A 39 -1.30 -21.48 6.90
N ILE A 40 -1.37 -20.29 7.52
CA ILE A 40 -1.10 -20.09 8.95
C ILE A 40 -2.29 -20.51 9.81
N ASN A 41 -3.49 -20.17 9.39
CA ASN A 41 -4.71 -20.37 10.17
C ASN A 41 -5.22 -21.84 10.14
N GLY A 42 -4.51 -22.74 9.46
CA GLY A 42 -4.90 -24.17 9.42
C GLY A 42 -6.33 -24.37 8.90
N ASN A 43 -6.69 -23.63 7.84
CA ASN A 43 -7.99 -23.65 7.18
C ASN A 43 -9.15 -22.94 7.94
N ALA A 44 -8.86 -22.25 9.04
CA ALA A 44 -9.86 -21.41 9.67
C ALA A 44 -10.01 -20.10 8.92
N CYS A 45 -11.23 -19.78 8.50
CA CYS A 45 -11.54 -18.48 7.87
C CYS A 45 -11.25 -17.36 8.89
N PRO A 46 -10.49 -16.30 8.51
CA PRO A 46 -10.23 -15.19 9.41
C PRO A 46 -11.52 -14.47 9.79
N LYS A 47 -11.60 -13.99 11.02
CA LYS A 47 -12.77 -13.23 11.50
C LYS A 47 -12.89 -11.85 10.85
N THR A 48 -11.76 -11.28 10.47
CA THR A 48 -11.64 -9.97 9.84
C THR A 48 -10.64 -10.06 8.69
N PRO A 49 -10.84 -9.33 7.59
CA PRO A 49 -9.86 -9.24 6.51
C PRO A 49 -8.53 -8.66 7.01
N ASP A 50 -7.43 -9.25 6.58
CA ASP A 50 -6.07 -8.80 6.91
C ASP A 50 -5.40 -8.04 5.76
N VAL A 51 -5.99 -8.04 4.57
CA VAL A 51 -5.52 -7.28 3.40
C VAL A 51 -6.48 -6.13 3.14
N TYR A 52 -6.01 -4.90 3.36
CA TYR A 52 -6.75 -3.66 3.15
C TYR A 52 -6.31 -3.06 1.82
N LEU A 53 -7.17 -3.15 0.81
CA LEU A 53 -6.88 -2.67 -0.55
C LEU A 53 -7.54 -1.31 -0.78
N PHE A 54 -6.76 -0.25 -0.60
CA PHE A 54 -7.15 1.13 -0.93
C PHE A 54 -6.96 1.37 -2.43
N ASP A 55 -8.05 1.55 -3.14
CA ASP A 55 -8.05 1.76 -4.59
C ASP A 55 -8.39 3.21 -4.94
N TYR A 56 -7.38 3.95 -5.36
CA TYR A 56 -7.50 5.34 -5.81
C TYR A 56 -7.60 5.45 -7.34
N ALA A 57 -7.94 4.37 -8.04
CA ALA A 57 -8.23 4.43 -9.48
C ALA A 57 -9.49 5.26 -9.75
N PRO A 58 -9.56 6.01 -10.86
CA PRO A 58 -10.79 6.68 -11.27
C PRO A 58 -11.91 5.68 -11.51
N LEU A 59 -13.13 6.01 -11.08
CA LEU A 59 -14.32 5.17 -11.30
C LEU A 59 -14.62 4.93 -12.79
N GLU A 60 -14.19 5.84 -13.66
CA GLU A 60 -14.40 5.79 -15.10
C GLU A 60 -13.47 4.77 -15.81
N ASP A 61 -12.36 4.38 -15.17
CA ASP A 61 -11.40 3.41 -15.72
C ASP A 61 -11.78 1.95 -15.42
N PHE A 62 -12.94 1.70 -14.83
CA PHE A 62 -13.40 0.35 -14.58
C PHE A 62 -13.81 -0.34 -15.90
N TYR A 63 -12.82 -0.93 -16.55
CA TYR A 63 -13.08 -1.95 -17.56
C TYR A 63 -13.95 -3.05 -16.94
N GLU A 64 -14.98 -3.45 -17.65
CA GLU A 64 -15.77 -4.63 -17.27
C GLU A 64 -14.82 -5.75 -16.80
N LYS A 65 -15.01 -6.22 -15.55
CA LYS A 65 -14.23 -7.28 -14.91
C LYS A 65 -12.77 -6.91 -14.56
N ASP A 66 -12.58 -5.83 -13.80
CA ASP A 66 -11.28 -5.56 -13.18
C ASP A 66 -10.85 -6.73 -12.27
N ILE A 67 -9.68 -7.31 -12.55
CA ILE A 67 -9.20 -8.53 -11.89
C ILE A 67 -8.93 -8.34 -10.38
N LEU A 68 -8.55 -7.14 -9.96
CA LEU A 68 -8.25 -6.86 -8.56
C LEU A 68 -9.55 -6.71 -7.75
N ILE A 69 -10.56 -6.06 -8.34
CA ILE A 69 -11.90 -5.97 -7.76
C ILE A 69 -12.57 -7.35 -7.73
N GLU A 70 -12.49 -8.11 -8.82
CA GLU A 70 -13.07 -9.46 -8.86
C GLU A 70 -12.38 -10.38 -7.83
N LEU A 71 -11.06 -10.30 -7.66
CA LEU A 71 -10.35 -11.06 -6.62
C LEU A 71 -10.89 -10.71 -5.22
N SER A 72 -11.10 -9.44 -4.92
CA SER A 72 -11.62 -9.03 -3.61
C SER A 72 -13.04 -9.53 -3.34
N LYS A 73 -13.87 -9.62 -4.38
CA LYS A 73 -15.21 -10.21 -4.29
C LYS A 73 -15.18 -11.74 -4.10
N MET A 74 -14.17 -12.41 -4.67
CA MET A 74 -13.98 -13.85 -4.51
C MET A 74 -13.42 -14.21 -3.13
N LEU A 75 -12.69 -13.32 -2.47
CA LEU A 75 -12.02 -13.55 -1.19
C LEU A 75 -12.38 -12.49 -0.14
N PRO A 76 -13.68 -12.23 0.14
CA PRO A 76 -14.12 -11.12 1.00
C PRO A 76 -13.66 -11.29 2.46
N HIS A 77 -13.40 -12.52 2.91
CA HIS A 77 -12.89 -12.81 4.26
C HIS A 77 -11.40 -12.50 4.43
N TYR A 78 -10.67 -12.38 3.33
CA TYR A 78 -9.23 -12.12 3.33
C TYR A 78 -8.88 -10.71 2.88
N ILE A 79 -9.67 -10.13 1.94
CA ILE A 79 -9.39 -8.87 1.27
C ILE A 79 -10.57 -7.91 1.45
N LYS A 80 -10.35 -6.80 2.16
CA LYS A 80 -11.28 -5.66 2.24
C LYS A 80 -10.94 -4.71 1.10
N TYR A 81 -11.80 -4.64 0.08
CA TYR A 81 -11.71 -3.62 -0.96
C TYR A 81 -12.26 -2.29 -0.44
N ILE A 82 -11.51 -1.22 -0.65
CA ILE A 82 -11.79 0.10 -0.10
C ILE A 82 -11.75 1.10 -1.26
N PRO A 83 -12.91 1.55 -1.74
CA PRO A 83 -12.99 2.59 -2.75
C PRO A 83 -12.57 3.96 -2.19
N PHE A 84 -12.33 4.91 -3.09
CA PHE A 84 -11.82 6.24 -2.73
C PHE A 84 -12.64 6.97 -1.65
N ASP A 85 -13.96 6.89 -1.71
CA ASP A 85 -14.88 7.56 -0.79
C ASP A 85 -14.87 6.98 0.63
N GLU A 86 -14.50 5.73 0.81
CA GLU A 86 -14.36 5.07 2.11
C GLU A 86 -12.93 5.12 2.67
N ALA A 87 -11.96 5.55 1.86
CA ALA A 87 -10.53 5.41 2.16
C ALA A 87 -10.12 6.09 3.47
N ASN A 88 -10.62 7.30 3.76
CA ASN A 88 -10.26 8.04 4.96
C ASN A 88 -10.79 7.40 6.25
N ASP A 89 -11.98 6.83 6.21
CA ASP A 89 -12.59 6.19 7.37
C ASP A 89 -11.89 4.86 7.70
N VAL A 90 -11.62 4.05 6.68
CA VAL A 90 -10.89 2.79 6.87
C VAL A 90 -9.42 3.04 7.24
N MET A 91 -8.79 4.10 6.73
CA MET A 91 -7.45 4.49 7.16
C MET A 91 -7.43 4.83 8.65
N ARG A 92 -8.47 5.48 9.17
CA ARG A 92 -8.62 5.78 10.60
C ARG A 92 -8.79 4.50 11.41
N GLU A 93 -9.65 3.57 10.98
CA GLU A 93 -9.82 2.27 11.64
C GLU A 93 -8.48 1.51 11.74
N LEU A 94 -7.74 1.44 10.64
CA LEU A 94 -6.43 0.78 10.61
C LEU A 94 -5.40 1.50 11.49
N TYR A 95 -5.44 2.82 11.56
CA TYR A 95 -4.57 3.60 12.41
C TYR A 95 -4.90 3.44 13.91
N GLU A 96 -6.17 3.34 14.28
CA GLU A 96 -6.59 3.04 15.65
C GLU A 96 -6.13 1.64 16.07
N GLU A 97 -6.26 0.64 15.21
CA GLU A 97 -5.72 -0.69 15.43
C GLU A 97 -4.20 -0.67 15.62
N PHE A 98 -3.48 0.09 14.77
CA PHE A 98 -2.03 0.30 14.92
C PHE A 98 -1.70 0.86 16.31
N LEU A 99 -2.40 1.89 16.78
CA LEU A 99 -2.15 2.48 18.10
C LEU A 99 -2.44 1.51 19.25
N GLN A 100 -3.43 0.64 19.12
CA GLN A 100 -3.73 -0.40 20.11
C GLN A 100 -2.62 -1.45 20.15
N ARG A 101 -2.12 -1.89 19.00
CA ARG A 101 -0.99 -2.82 18.91
C ARG A 101 0.29 -2.25 19.51
N GLU A 102 0.61 -0.97 19.25
CA GLU A 102 1.77 -0.29 19.84
C GLU A 102 1.70 -0.23 21.38
N LYS A 103 0.50 -0.09 21.92
CA LYS A 103 0.26 -0.10 23.39
C LYS A 103 0.20 -1.52 23.99
N GLY A 104 0.31 -2.57 23.18
CA GLY A 104 0.13 -3.95 23.61
C GLY A 104 -1.30 -4.29 24.05
N GLN A 105 -2.29 -3.54 23.57
CA GLN A 105 -3.71 -3.73 23.89
C GLN A 105 -4.45 -4.62 22.88
N SER A 106 -3.82 -4.91 21.73
CA SER A 106 -4.31 -5.78 20.68
C SER A 106 -3.22 -6.77 20.26
N GLU A 107 -3.62 -7.92 19.74
CA GLU A 107 -2.71 -8.94 19.23
C GLU A 107 -2.02 -8.46 17.94
N ILE A 108 -0.73 -8.77 17.79
CA ILE A 108 0.00 -8.50 16.56
C ILE A 108 -0.34 -9.58 15.53
N ILE A 109 -1.18 -9.22 14.59
CA ILE A 109 -1.56 -10.05 13.44
C ILE A 109 -0.98 -9.42 12.18
N ASP A 110 -0.34 -10.23 11.32
CA ASP A 110 0.16 -9.72 10.03
C ASP A 110 -0.99 -9.18 9.19
N SER A 111 -0.97 -7.89 8.94
CA SER A 111 -1.94 -7.15 8.15
C SER A 111 -1.22 -6.39 7.03
N TYR A 112 -1.90 -6.19 5.91
CA TYR A 112 -1.29 -5.60 4.73
C TYR A 112 -2.12 -4.41 4.24
N MET A 113 -1.49 -3.25 4.15
CA MET A 113 -2.06 -2.04 3.58
C MET A 113 -1.59 -1.91 2.12
N LEU A 114 -2.46 -2.19 1.17
CA LEU A 114 -2.20 -2.05 -0.26
C LEU A 114 -2.77 -0.72 -0.75
N VAL A 115 -1.92 0.20 -1.20
CA VAL A 115 -2.32 1.51 -1.70
C VAL A 115 -2.07 1.57 -3.20
N TYR A 116 -3.12 1.40 -3.99
CA TYR A 116 -3.06 1.46 -5.42
C TYR A 116 -3.41 2.87 -5.93
N GLY A 117 -2.45 3.51 -6.63
CA GLY A 117 -2.64 4.84 -7.21
C GLY A 117 -2.39 6.00 -6.24
N LEU A 118 -1.29 5.96 -5.47
CA LEU A 118 -0.91 7.01 -4.52
C LEU A 118 -0.90 8.42 -5.15
N GLN A 119 -0.53 8.54 -6.44
CA GLN A 119 -0.58 9.79 -7.21
C GLN A 119 -1.97 10.45 -7.24
N ARG A 120 -3.03 9.70 -6.98
CA ARG A 120 -4.42 10.19 -6.96
C ARG A 120 -4.93 10.46 -5.55
N ALA A 121 -4.26 9.94 -4.52
CA ALA A 121 -4.62 10.03 -3.10
C ALA A 121 -4.26 11.41 -2.51
N ARG A 122 -5.03 12.45 -2.85
CA ARG A 122 -4.72 13.84 -2.44
C ARG A 122 -4.67 14.01 -0.92
N ASP A 123 -5.55 13.34 -0.20
CA ASP A 123 -5.65 13.45 1.26
C ASP A 123 -4.46 12.82 2.00
N LEU A 124 -3.72 11.93 1.32
CA LEU A 124 -2.52 11.31 1.85
C LEU A 124 -1.25 12.14 1.61
N ARG A 125 -1.32 13.22 0.82
CA ARG A 125 -0.16 14.07 0.53
C ARG A 125 0.17 14.97 1.71
N SER A 126 1.47 15.11 1.97
CA SER A 126 1.96 16.13 2.89
C SER A 126 1.72 17.51 2.30
N ASN A 127 0.99 18.37 3.00
CA ASN A 127 0.73 19.75 2.60
C ASN A 127 1.95 20.68 2.78
N ASN A 128 3.15 20.15 2.99
CA ASN A 128 4.36 20.92 3.29
C ASN A 128 4.89 21.81 2.15
N VAL A 129 4.23 21.88 0.99
CA VAL A 129 4.68 22.73 -0.11
C VAL A 129 4.31 24.21 0.07
N TYR A 130 3.29 24.56 0.89
CA TYR A 130 2.86 25.95 1.13
C TYR A 130 2.26 26.18 2.52
N GLN A 131 2.90 25.78 3.60
CA GLN A 131 2.67 26.46 4.87
C GLN A 131 3.71 27.57 5.04
N THR A 132 3.54 28.67 4.30
CA THR A 132 3.89 29.98 4.85
C THR A 132 3.13 30.09 6.16
N LYS A 133 3.89 30.14 7.26
CA LYS A 133 3.40 30.42 8.59
C LYS A 133 2.51 31.66 8.55
N ASN A 134 1.22 31.51 8.43
CA ASN A 134 0.29 32.51 8.94
C ASN A 134 0.18 32.27 10.44
N THR A 135 1.22 32.72 11.15
CA THR A 135 1.29 32.83 12.62
C THR A 135 0.40 33.99 13.08
N LEU A 136 -0.87 34.02 12.74
CA LEU A 136 -1.79 35.06 13.19
C LEU A 136 -3.10 34.51 13.77
N ASP A 137 -3.30 33.18 13.85
CA ASP A 137 -4.54 32.61 14.41
C ASP A 137 -4.34 31.86 15.74
N ASP A 138 -3.21 32.05 16.45
CA ASP A 138 -2.99 31.50 17.79
C ASP A 138 -3.24 32.53 18.90
N PHE A 139 -4.33 33.29 18.80
CA PHE A 139 -4.85 34.08 19.91
C PHE A 139 -6.33 33.75 20.15
N ASP A 140 -6.62 32.55 20.60
CA ASP A 140 -7.81 32.27 21.40
C ASP A 140 -7.38 31.94 22.84
N GLU A 141 -7.01 33.00 23.55
CA GLU A 141 -6.97 33.05 24.99
C GLU A 141 -8.43 33.11 25.49
N PHE A 142 -8.97 31.95 25.89
CA PHE A 142 -9.90 31.82 27.03
C PHE A 142 -10.55 30.42 27.06
N GLY A 143 -10.06 29.59 27.96
CA GLY A 143 -10.86 28.65 28.76
C GLY A 143 -11.78 27.65 28.03
N GLY A 144 -11.24 26.62 27.40
CA GLY A 144 -12.01 25.48 26.91
C GLY A 144 -11.37 24.14 27.32
N SER A 145 -12.16 23.27 27.88
CA SER A 145 -11.83 21.94 28.43
C SER A 145 -10.87 21.11 27.60
N PRO A 146 -10.02 20.27 28.20
CA PRO A 146 -9.05 19.42 27.50
C PRO A 146 -9.74 18.15 26.97
N THR A 147 -10.50 18.27 25.89
CA THR A 147 -11.12 17.15 25.16
C THR A 147 -11.18 17.39 23.65
N GLN A 148 -10.19 18.08 23.10
CA GLN A 148 -9.89 17.89 21.68
C GLN A 148 -8.93 16.71 21.60
N GLN A 149 -9.47 15.49 21.41
CA GLN A 149 -8.76 14.45 20.72
C GLN A 149 -8.38 15.04 19.36
N LEU A 150 -7.12 15.45 19.21
CA LEU A 150 -6.53 15.80 17.92
C LEU A 150 -6.63 14.54 17.05
N THR A 151 -7.70 14.45 16.27
CA THR A 151 -7.85 13.37 15.30
C THR A 151 -6.77 13.59 14.25
N ALA A 152 -5.78 12.69 14.21
CA ALA A 152 -4.71 12.76 13.23
C ALA A 152 -5.30 12.87 11.81
N LYS A 153 -4.68 13.69 10.96
CA LYS A 153 -5.13 13.85 9.57
C LYS A 153 -4.78 12.60 8.75
N PRO A 154 -5.49 12.31 7.64
CA PRO A 154 -5.23 11.12 6.83
C PRO A 154 -3.77 10.94 6.42
N HIS A 155 -3.09 12.02 6.01
CA HIS A 155 -1.66 11.95 5.67
C HIS A 155 -0.78 11.60 6.87
N GLU A 156 -1.08 12.10 8.09
CA GLU A 156 -0.33 11.79 9.31
C GLU A 156 -0.51 10.33 9.71
N MET A 157 -1.74 9.79 9.59
CA MET A 157 -2.02 8.38 9.82
C MET A 157 -1.22 7.50 8.85
N PHE A 158 -1.29 7.82 7.56
CA PHE A 158 -0.56 7.10 6.51
C PHE A 158 0.95 7.12 6.75
N MET A 159 1.52 8.29 7.06
CA MET A 159 2.95 8.44 7.34
C MET A 159 3.38 7.63 8.58
N ASN A 160 2.59 7.63 9.66
CA ASN A 160 2.87 6.84 10.85
C ASN A 160 2.80 5.33 10.56
N LEU A 161 1.82 4.88 9.79
CA LEU A 161 1.71 3.49 9.36
C LEU A 161 2.91 3.05 8.53
N LEU A 162 3.39 3.88 7.58
CA LEU A 162 4.60 3.59 6.81
C LEU A 162 5.86 3.52 7.68
N GLN A 163 5.99 4.39 8.67
CA GLN A 163 7.19 4.46 9.52
C GLN A 163 7.26 3.32 10.53
N ARG A 164 6.15 3.01 11.18
CA ARG A 164 6.13 2.15 12.38
C ARG A 164 5.20 0.94 12.26
N GLY A 165 4.25 0.95 11.31
CA GLY A 165 3.25 -0.10 11.16
C GLY A 165 3.87 -1.49 11.05
N ALA A 166 4.96 -1.63 10.29
CA ALA A 166 5.62 -2.92 10.10
C ALA A 166 6.16 -3.53 11.41
N THR A 167 6.47 -2.74 12.43
CA THR A 167 6.93 -3.26 13.73
C THR A 167 5.83 -3.96 14.53
N VAL A 168 4.59 -3.61 14.23
CA VAL A 168 3.39 -4.21 14.84
C VAL A 168 2.56 -5.03 13.84
N GLY A 169 3.22 -5.52 12.79
CA GLY A 169 2.64 -6.44 11.81
C GLY A 169 1.79 -5.77 10.72
N ILE A 170 1.81 -4.44 10.55
CA ILE A 170 1.12 -3.75 9.47
C ILE A 170 2.13 -3.33 8.41
N ASN A 171 2.23 -4.09 7.32
CA ASN A 171 3.14 -3.83 6.22
C ASN A 171 2.41 -3.16 5.05
N ALA A 172 3.12 -2.29 4.32
CA ALA A 172 2.54 -1.57 3.18
C ALA A 172 3.11 -2.02 1.83
N LEU A 173 2.23 -2.10 0.83
CA LEU A 173 2.56 -2.16 -0.60
C LEU A 173 1.92 -0.95 -1.27
N VAL A 174 2.74 -0.08 -1.84
CA VAL A 174 2.29 1.19 -2.41
C VAL A 174 2.69 1.27 -3.88
N TRP A 175 1.80 1.75 -4.75
CA TRP A 175 2.13 2.07 -6.13
C TRP A 175 1.95 3.56 -6.42
N GLU A 176 3.01 4.14 -7.04
CA GLU A 176 3.07 5.50 -7.53
C GLU A 176 3.52 5.47 -9.01
N ASP A 177 2.87 6.21 -9.88
CA ASP A 177 3.17 6.18 -11.32
C ASP A 177 4.45 6.94 -11.69
N ASN A 178 4.87 7.91 -10.85
CA ASN A 178 6.00 8.79 -11.15
C ASN A 178 6.88 9.05 -9.94
N PHE A 179 8.17 8.70 -10.04
CA PHE A 179 9.13 8.87 -8.96
C PHE A 179 9.31 10.33 -8.52
N LYS A 180 9.27 11.28 -9.46
CA LYS A 180 9.40 12.72 -9.12
C LYS A 180 8.20 13.21 -8.32
N VAL A 181 7.00 12.71 -8.63
CA VAL A 181 5.79 13.02 -7.86
C VAL A 181 5.88 12.43 -6.46
N PHE A 182 6.33 11.17 -6.33
CA PHE A 182 6.62 10.57 -5.03
C PHE A 182 7.60 11.43 -4.22
N MET A 183 8.72 11.81 -4.81
CA MET A 183 9.73 12.63 -4.12
C MET A 183 9.24 14.03 -3.76
N ALA A 184 8.32 14.61 -4.51
CA ALA A 184 7.74 15.91 -4.20
C ALA A 184 6.89 15.90 -2.92
N HIS A 185 6.23 14.79 -2.61
CA HIS A 185 5.29 14.69 -1.49
C HIS A 185 5.75 13.78 -0.35
N TYR A 186 6.63 12.80 -0.64
CA TYR A 186 6.97 11.71 0.26
C TYR A 186 8.49 11.43 0.35
N ALA A 187 9.35 12.41 0.00
CA ALA A 187 10.81 12.20 -0.03
C ALA A 187 11.38 11.60 1.26
N ASN A 188 10.89 12.09 2.40
CA ASN A 188 11.29 11.63 3.74
C ASN A 188 10.80 10.21 4.07
N MET A 189 9.90 9.64 3.26
CA MET A 189 9.36 8.30 3.45
C MET A 189 10.06 7.24 2.61
N LEU A 190 10.91 7.61 1.66
CA LEU A 190 11.60 6.65 0.79
C LEU A 190 12.41 5.60 1.56
N SER A 191 13.00 6.00 2.69
CA SER A 191 13.75 5.11 3.59
C SER A 191 12.88 4.08 4.31
N ASN A 192 11.56 4.24 4.32
CA ASN A 192 10.63 3.28 4.92
C ASN A 192 10.24 2.14 3.97
N PHE A 193 10.84 2.09 2.79
CA PHE A 193 10.62 1.05 1.79
C PHE A 193 11.92 0.29 1.49
N ASP A 194 12.17 -0.77 2.23
CA ASP A 194 13.31 -1.68 1.99
C ASP A 194 13.19 -2.39 0.64
N MET A 195 11.96 -2.70 0.23
CA MET A 195 11.67 -3.38 -1.02
C MET A 195 11.17 -2.36 -2.05
N ARG A 196 11.78 -2.37 -3.24
CA ARG A 196 11.41 -1.44 -4.31
C ARG A 196 11.23 -2.21 -5.61
N VAL A 197 10.21 -1.83 -6.37
CA VAL A 197 9.98 -2.36 -7.72
C VAL A 197 9.95 -1.19 -8.69
N ALA A 198 10.86 -1.21 -9.66
CA ALA A 198 10.91 -0.21 -10.73
C ALA A 198 10.36 -0.81 -12.03
N PHE A 199 9.39 -0.14 -12.63
CA PHE A 199 9.07 -0.30 -14.03
C PHE A 199 9.98 0.61 -14.86
N THR A 200 9.79 0.67 -16.18
CA THR A 200 10.58 1.54 -17.04
C THR A 200 10.48 2.99 -16.59
N MET A 201 11.62 3.64 -16.38
CA MET A 201 11.75 5.03 -15.94
C MET A 201 13.01 5.65 -16.50
N SER A 202 13.27 6.95 -16.26
CA SER A 202 14.53 7.58 -16.64
C SER A 202 15.72 6.97 -15.89
N ASP A 203 16.93 7.04 -16.46
CA ASP A 203 18.13 6.54 -15.78
C ASP A 203 18.44 7.37 -14.52
N GLU A 204 18.12 8.67 -14.51
CA GLU A 204 18.24 9.55 -13.33
C GLU A 204 17.32 9.09 -12.19
N ASP A 205 16.03 8.85 -12.49
CA ASP A 205 15.08 8.38 -11.49
C ASP A 205 15.46 6.98 -10.98
N SER A 206 15.98 6.13 -11.86
CA SER A 206 16.44 4.80 -11.52
C SER A 206 17.63 4.82 -10.56
N ILE A 207 18.62 5.71 -10.77
CA ILE A 207 19.75 5.91 -9.85
C ILE A 207 19.23 6.30 -8.46
N ASN A 208 18.31 7.26 -8.41
CA ASN A 208 17.78 7.76 -7.14
C ASN A 208 16.83 6.78 -6.45
N PHE A 209 16.17 5.89 -7.19
CA PHE A 209 15.19 4.96 -6.67
C PHE A 209 15.77 3.58 -6.31
N ILE A 210 16.54 2.98 -7.21
CA ILE A 210 17.09 1.61 -7.06
C ILE A 210 18.62 1.56 -7.18
N GLU A 211 19.30 2.69 -7.16
CA GLU A 211 20.78 2.82 -7.20
C GLU A 211 21.43 2.20 -8.46
N GLU A 212 20.68 2.09 -9.57
CA GLU A 212 21.16 1.53 -10.83
C GLU A 212 20.76 2.39 -12.04
N PRO A 213 21.72 2.78 -12.93
CA PRO A 213 21.45 3.69 -14.04
C PRO A 213 20.91 2.97 -15.29
N ASN A 214 19.94 2.08 -15.15
CA ASN A 214 19.42 1.31 -16.27
C ASN A 214 17.88 1.30 -16.34
N GLY A 215 17.24 2.31 -15.77
CA GLY A 215 15.78 2.41 -15.75
C GLY A 215 15.15 2.40 -17.13
N SER A 216 15.77 3.12 -18.10
CA SER A 216 15.32 3.16 -19.50
C SER A 216 15.47 1.80 -20.23
N LYS A 217 16.34 0.90 -19.73
CA LYS A 217 16.64 -0.42 -20.32
C LYS A 217 15.86 -1.57 -19.67
N ILE A 218 14.94 -1.27 -18.76
CA ILE A 218 14.08 -2.30 -18.16
C ILE A 218 13.19 -2.94 -19.22
N GLY A 219 12.72 -2.15 -20.21
CA GLY A 219 11.87 -2.60 -21.31
C GLY A 219 10.40 -2.73 -20.91
N GLU A 220 9.53 -2.74 -21.92
CA GLU A 220 8.07 -2.73 -21.72
C GLU A 220 7.55 -3.92 -20.87
N ASN A 221 8.15 -5.09 -21.02
CA ASN A 221 7.72 -6.31 -20.32
C ASN A 221 8.57 -6.63 -19.08
N GLY A 222 9.42 -5.70 -18.67
CA GLY A 222 10.35 -5.90 -17.56
C GLY A 222 9.95 -5.15 -16.30
N ALA A 223 10.59 -5.54 -15.20
CA ALA A 223 10.66 -4.81 -13.96
C ALA A 223 11.97 -5.14 -13.24
N VAL A 224 12.40 -4.28 -12.33
CA VAL A 224 13.51 -4.55 -11.43
C VAL A 224 12.99 -4.58 -10.00
N TYR A 225 13.29 -5.65 -9.30
CA TYR A 225 13.10 -5.75 -7.85
C TYR A 225 14.41 -5.45 -7.15
N SER A 226 14.40 -4.46 -6.27
CA SER A 226 15.53 -4.03 -5.46
C SER A 226 15.29 -4.35 -4.00
N TYR A 227 16.08 -5.28 -3.47
CA TYR A 227 16.18 -5.63 -2.05
C TYR A 227 17.46 -6.41 -1.84
N ASN A 228 18.45 -5.84 -1.13
CA ASN A 228 19.80 -6.43 -1.01
C ASN A 228 20.46 -6.70 -2.38
N GLY A 229 20.25 -5.81 -3.33
CA GLY A 229 20.68 -5.92 -4.73
C GLY A 229 19.52 -5.99 -5.71
N ASN A 230 19.82 -5.70 -6.97
CA ASN A 230 18.84 -5.55 -8.04
C ASN A 230 18.65 -6.83 -8.83
N GLN A 231 17.40 -7.24 -9.03
CA GLN A 231 17.05 -8.44 -9.79
C GLN A 231 16.01 -8.07 -10.86
N LYS A 232 16.37 -8.30 -12.13
CA LYS A 232 15.42 -8.15 -13.24
C LYS A 232 14.44 -9.32 -13.23
N PHE A 233 13.16 -9.00 -13.42
CA PHE A 233 12.12 -10.01 -13.56
C PHE A 233 11.07 -9.57 -14.58
N ARG A 234 10.27 -10.51 -15.04
CA ARG A 234 9.10 -10.23 -15.87
C ARG A 234 7.87 -10.35 -14.99
N PRO A 235 7.09 -9.27 -14.80
CA PRO A 235 5.80 -9.36 -14.13
C PRO A 235 4.89 -10.40 -14.79
N TYR A 236 4.01 -10.98 -14.02
CA TYR A 236 3.02 -11.93 -14.53
C TYR A 236 2.14 -11.28 -15.60
N LYS A 237 1.61 -12.10 -16.50
CA LYS A 237 0.51 -11.67 -17.38
C LYS A 237 -0.78 -11.56 -16.56
N ARG A 238 -1.72 -10.79 -17.07
CA ARG A 238 -3.07 -10.74 -16.50
C ARG A 238 -3.62 -12.16 -16.39
N PRO A 239 -4.05 -12.61 -15.20
CA PRO A 239 -4.64 -13.93 -15.04
C PRO A 239 -6.00 -13.98 -15.72
N ASP A 240 -6.37 -15.16 -16.17
CA ASP A 240 -7.72 -15.48 -16.61
C ASP A 240 -8.65 -15.50 -15.37
N LEU A 241 -9.87 -14.98 -15.51
CA LEU A 241 -10.84 -14.93 -14.41
C LEU A 241 -11.31 -16.33 -13.97
N ASP A 242 -11.44 -17.28 -14.90
CA ASP A 242 -11.84 -18.64 -14.57
C ASP A 242 -10.72 -19.38 -13.80
N TRP A 243 -9.46 -19.11 -14.17
CA TRP A 243 -8.32 -19.61 -13.41
C TRP A 243 -8.30 -19.02 -11.99
N LEU A 244 -8.51 -17.70 -11.86
CA LEU A 244 -8.52 -17.01 -10.59
C LEU A 244 -9.63 -17.56 -9.69
N LYS A 245 -10.85 -17.72 -10.24
CA LYS A 245 -11.98 -18.33 -9.56
C LYS A 245 -11.67 -19.76 -9.08
N THR A 246 -11.07 -20.58 -9.93
CA THR A 246 -10.68 -21.95 -9.57
C THR A 246 -9.73 -21.98 -8.36
N ILE A 247 -8.81 -21.02 -8.25
CA ILE A 247 -7.90 -20.91 -7.11
C ILE A 247 -8.65 -20.48 -5.86
N CYS A 248 -9.51 -19.45 -5.97
CA CYS A 248 -10.29 -18.94 -4.85
C CYS A 248 -11.28 -19.98 -4.30
N ASP A 249 -11.99 -20.70 -5.18
CA ASP A 249 -12.90 -21.79 -4.78
C ASP A 249 -12.17 -22.90 -3.99
N LYS A 250 -10.92 -23.21 -4.36
CA LYS A 250 -10.10 -24.15 -3.59
C LYS A 250 -9.68 -23.62 -2.23
N MET A 251 -9.50 -22.31 -2.09
CA MET A 251 -9.17 -21.70 -0.80
C MET A 251 -10.34 -21.72 0.18
N GLU A 252 -11.58 -21.62 -0.32
CA GLU A 252 -12.78 -21.65 0.50
C GLU A 252 -13.22 -23.07 0.90
N THR A 253 -12.78 -24.09 0.15
CA THR A 253 -13.15 -25.50 0.39
C THR A 253 -12.17 -26.25 1.30
N VAL A 254 -11.08 -25.63 1.68
CA VAL A 254 -10.05 -26.16 2.56
C VAL A 254 -10.30 -25.72 4.00
#